data_03f0adda1f2548b16dcab4d3868787a4
#
_entry.id   03f0adda1f2548b16dcab4d3868787a4
#
_cell.length_a   1.000
_cell.length_b   1.000
_cell.length_c   1.000
_cell.angle_alpha   90.00
_cell.angle_beta   90.00
_cell.angle_gamma   90.00
#
_symmetry.space_group_name_H-M   'P 1'
#
loop_
_entity.id
_entity.type
_entity.pdbx_description
1 polymer ?
#
loop_
_entity_poly.entity_id
_entity_poly.type
_entity_poly.pdbx_seq_one_letter_code
_entity_poly.pdbx_strand_id
1 'polypeptide(L)'
;MSGISNNQIKFVKSLQQKKVRDEQGLFIVEGEKMVEEAISSPFKVESVYRRDEIGDEAMSRMTALANPSPVLAVVRKPEDSYVLDAEELAPLLRQGGLFLALDTIRDPGNLGTILRIADWFGIKAVFAAPDTVDLFNPKVVQSTMGAIFRVKMHYVDLPSLAKIVLASGGKVYGTFLDGKNIYQRELSNGDDAPSVIVIGNESNGISDAMAELVSDRLYIPPYPADDPGSESLNAAIATSITVAEFRRRKY
;
A
#
# COMPACT_ATOMS: atom_id res chain seq x y z
N MET A 1 -18.06 32.40 17.82
CA MET A 1 -17.46 31.40 16.91
C MET A 1 -18.59 30.53 16.40
N SER A 2 -18.84 30.49 15.09
CA SER A 2 -19.88 29.63 14.52
C SER A 2 -19.39 28.21 14.62
N GLY A 3 -19.97 27.44 15.54
CA GLY A 3 -19.61 26.01 15.69
C GLY A 3 -19.87 25.22 14.40
N ILE A 4 -19.17 24.11 14.23
CA ILE A 4 -19.36 23.18 13.10
C ILE A 4 -20.84 22.73 13.03
N SER A 5 -21.41 22.71 11.82
CA SER A 5 -22.81 22.31 11.63
C SER A 5 -22.98 20.78 11.73
N ASN A 6 -24.17 20.33 12.17
CA ASN A 6 -24.50 18.91 12.19
C ASN A 6 -24.40 18.24 10.81
N ASN A 7 -24.65 18.98 9.72
CA ASN A 7 -24.52 18.46 8.36
C ASN A 7 -23.06 18.20 7.99
N GLN A 8 -22.14 19.10 8.38
CA GLN A 8 -20.71 18.88 8.19
C GLN A 8 -20.20 17.67 8.98
N ILE A 9 -20.62 17.52 10.24
CA ILE A 9 -20.26 16.35 11.06
C ILE A 9 -20.73 15.05 10.39
N LYS A 10 -22.01 15.01 9.95
CA LYS A 10 -22.55 13.84 9.25
C LYS A 10 -21.81 13.53 7.94
N PHE A 11 -21.49 14.57 7.19
CA PHE A 11 -20.75 14.45 5.95
C PHE A 11 -19.37 13.84 6.18
N VAL A 12 -18.56 14.41 7.08
CA VAL A 12 -17.22 13.89 7.39
C VAL A 12 -17.30 12.45 7.88
N LYS A 13 -18.22 12.14 8.80
CA LYS A 13 -18.45 10.77 9.26
C LYS A 13 -18.79 9.81 8.12
N SER A 14 -19.56 10.25 7.13
CA SER A 14 -19.95 9.39 6.00
C SER A 14 -18.77 8.95 5.12
N LEU A 15 -17.66 9.72 5.11
CA LEU A 15 -16.43 9.37 4.40
C LEU A 15 -15.72 8.13 4.97
N GLN A 16 -16.15 7.61 6.12
CA GLN A 16 -15.72 6.28 6.60
C GLN A 16 -16.22 5.15 5.69
N GLN A 17 -17.28 5.38 4.92
CA GLN A 17 -17.85 4.42 3.97
C GLN A 17 -17.17 4.54 2.61
N LYS A 18 -16.69 3.41 2.04
CA LYS A 18 -16.01 3.37 0.73
C LYS A 18 -16.86 4.03 -0.37
N LYS A 19 -18.15 3.66 -0.44
CA LYS A 19 -19.08 4.23 -1.44
C LYS A 19 -19.06 5.75 -1.44
N VAL A 20 -19.14 6.38 -0.26
CA VAL A 20 -19.16 7.85 -0.14
C VAL A 20 -17.82 8.45 -0.53
N ARG A 21 -16.69 7.81 -0.12
CA ARG A 21 -15.36 8.25 -0.56
C ARG A 21 -15.20 8.24 -2.07
N ASP A 22 -15.72 7.21 -2.73
CA ASP A 22 -15.63 7.08 -4.18
C ASP A 22 -16.52 8.10 -4.90
N GLU A 23 -17.76 8.30 -4.43
CA GLU A 23 -18.69 9.28 -4.99
C GLU A 23 -18.20 10.73 -4.81
N GLN A 24 -17.57 11.05 -3.68
CA GLN A 24 -17.11 12.40 -3.35
C GLN A 24 -15.69 12.70 -3.80
N GLY A 25 -14.89 11.65 -4.10
CA GLY A 25 -13.47 11.80 -4.37
C GLY A 25 -12.68 12.29 -3.17
N LEU A 26 -13.15 11.98 -1.93
CA LEU A 26 -12.59 12.49 -0.69
C LEU A 26 -12.29 11.36 0.30
N PHE A 27 -11.34 11.59 1.20
CA PHE A 27 -11.05 10.70 2.32
C PHE A 27 -10.63 11.49 3.56
N ILE A 28 -10.59 10.84 4.71
CA ILE A 28 -10.21 11.46 5.99
C ILE A 28 -8.79 11.08 6.38
N VAL A 29 -8.10 12.04 6.99
CA VAL A 29 -6.76 11.92 7.56
C VAL A 29 -6.82 12.42 8.99
N GLU A 30 -6.34 11.63 9.96
CA GLU A 30 -6.41 11.97 11.37
C GLU A 30 -5.03 11.96 12.03
N GLY A 31 -4.78 12.89 12.92
CA GLY A 31 -3.54 13.05 13.67
C GLY A 31 -2.67 14.20 13.16
N GLU A 32 -2.03 14.92 14.08
CA GLU A 32 -1.25 16.12 13.78
C GLU A 32 -0.21 15.85 12.68
N LYS A 33 0.65 14.88 12.89
CA LYS A 33 1.69 14.53 11.93
C LYS A 33 1.12 14.16 10.56
N MET A 34 0.03 13.38 10.53
CA MET A 34 -0.60 12.95 9.28
C MET A 34 -1.23 14.11 8.51
N VAL A 35 -1.86 15.04 9.22
CA VAL A 35 -2.47 16.25 8.64
C VAL A 35 -1.39 17.22 8.14
N GLU A 36 -0.29 17.38 8.88
CA GLU A 36 0.85 18.18 8.44
C GLU A 36 1.50 17.61 7.16
N GLU A 37 1.65 16.29 7.08
CA GLU A 37 2.15 15.63 5.88
C GLU A 37 1.17 15.78 4.70
N ALA A 38 -0.13 15.68 4.93
CA ALA A 38 -1.13 15.93 3.89
C ALA A 38 -1.04 17.36 3.34
N ILE A 39 -0.93 18.37 4.22
CA ILE A 39 -0.79 19.79 3.84
C ILE A 39 0.51 20.03 3.06
N SER A 40 1.59 19.34 3.41
CA SER A 40 2.90 19.49 2.77
C SER A 40 3.03 18.66 1.48
N SER A 41 2.06 17.83 1.15
CA SER A 41 2.04 16.95 -0.01
C SER A 41 1.37 17.60 -1.22
N PRO A 42 1.45 16.98 -2.41
CA PRO A 42 0.67 17.41 -3.59
C PRO A 42 -0.84 17.20 -3.46
N PHE A 43 -1.31 16.52 -2.40
CA PHE A 43 -2.73 16.26 -2.20
C PHE A 43 -3.47 17.55 -1.79
N LYS A 44 -4.67 17.75 -2.33
CA LYS A 44 -5.49 18.91 -1.99
C LYS A 44 -6.24 18.67 -0.69
N VAL A 45 -5.91 19.44 0.35
CA VAL A 45 -6.65 19.45 1.61
C VAL A 45 -7.86 20.38 1.43
N GLU A 46 -9.08 19.84 1.59
CA GLU A 46 -10.34 20.59 1.41
C GLU A 46 -10.77 21.28 2.71
N SER A 47 -10.54 20.65 3.85
CA SER A 47 -10.84 21.24 5.16
C SER A 47 -10.01 20.60 6.27
N VAL A 48 -9.75 21.37 7.31
CA VAL A 48 -9.10 20.92 8.55
C VAL A 48 -10.02 21.26 9.72
N TYR A 49 -10.20 20.33 10.62
CA TYR A 49 -10.99 20.46 11.83
C TYR A 49 -10.08 20.24 13.04
N ARG A 50 -10.03 21.21 13.93
CA ARG A 50 -9.26 21.15 15.16
C ARG A 50 -10.20 20.99 16.35
N ARG A 51 -9.84 20.11 17.26
CA ARG A 51 -10.65 19.73 18.42
C ARG A 51 -10.93 20.92 19.36
N ASP A 52 -9.97 21.81 19.52
CA ASP A 52 -10.09 23.04 20.30
C ASP A 52 -11.04 24.08 19.67
N GLU A 53 -11.25 24.00 18.34
CA GLU A 53 -12.16 24.89 17.61
C GLU A 53 -13.60 24.35 17.56
N ILE A 54 -13.78 23.03 17.36
CA ILE A 54 -15.08 22.41 17.13
C ILE A 54 -15.66 21.69 18.35
N GLY A 55 -14.84 21.44 19.37
CA GLY A 55 -15.20 20.76 20.61
C GLY A 55 -15.07 19.22 20.54
N ASP A 56 -14.97 18.61 21.72
CA ASP A 56 -14.78 17.16 21.90
C ASP A 56 -15.91 16.32 21.33
N GLU A 57 -17.16 16.76 21.52
CA GLU A 57 -18.34 16.04 21.04
C GLU A 57 -18.36 15.96 19.51
N ALA A 58 -18.11 17.06 18.82
CA ALA A 58 -18.09 17.11 17.37
C ALA A 58 -16.96 16.20 16.81
N MET A 59 -15.74 16.31 17.37
CA MET A 59 -14.61 15.51 16.96
C MET A 59 -14.88 14.00 17.18
N SER A 60 -15.43 13.61 18.32
CA SER A 60 -15.79 12.23 18.63
C SER A 60 -16.82 11.63 17.65
N ARG A 61 -17.70 12.45 17.09
CA ARG A 61 -18.69 12.00 16.10
C ARG A 61 -18.12 11.84 14.69
N MET A 62 -17.00 12.52 14.40
CA MET A 62 -16.37 12.53 13.06
C MET A 62 -15.27 11.48 12.91
N THR A 63 -14.54 11.21 14.01
CA THR A 63 -13.37 10.31 14.00
C THR A 63 -13.70 8.88 13.59
N ALA A 64 -12.76 8.22 12.91
CA ALA A 64 -12.73 6.78 12.68
C ALA A 64 -11.87 6.04 13.73
N LEU A 65 -11.16 6.77 14.59
CA LEU A 65 -10.28 6.22 15.62
C LEU A 65 -11.06 5.92 16.91
N ALA A 66 -10.59 4.96 17.69
CA ALA A 66 -11.15 4.66 19.00
C ALA A 66 -11.01 5.85 19.96
N ASN A 67 -9.88 6.56 19.89
CA ASN A 67 -9.65 7.80 20.62
C ASN A 67 -9.54 8.96 19.61
N PRO A 68 -10.41 9.99 19.70
CA PRO A 68 -10.37 11.12 18.79
C PRO A 68 -9.01 11.82 18.79
N SER A 69 -8.51 12.09 17.60
CA SER A 69 -7.30 12.90 17.41
C SER A 69 -7.57 14.39 17.71
N PRO A 70 -6.56 15.19 18.05
CA PRO A 70 -6.70 16.64 18.17
C PRO A 70 -7.01 17.32 16.83
N VAL A 71 -6.74 16.69 15.69
CA VAL A 71 -6.98 17.25 14.36
C VAL A 71 -7.41 16.18 13.36
N LEU A 72 -8.30 16.54 12.46
CA LEU A 72 -8.79 15.75 11.34
C LEU A 72 -8.83 16.62 10.08
N ALA A 73 -8.39 16.07 8.95
CA ALA A 73 -8.51 16.72 7.65
C ALA A 73 -9.36 15.90 6.67
N VAL A 74 -10.07 16.60 5.80
CA VAL A 74 -10.70 16.02 4.60
C VAL A 74 -9.81 16.35 3.42
N VAL A 75 -9.37 15.32 2.71
CA VAL A 75 -8.39 15.40 1.65
C VAL A 75 -8.98 14.83 0.36
N ARG A 76 -8.69 15.48 -0.77
CA ARG A 76 -9.13 15.02 -2.08
C ARG A 76 -8.23 13.88 -2.56
N LYS A 77 -8.85 12.83 -3.07
CA LYS A 77 -8.11 11.79 -3.81
C LYS A 77 -7.47 12.46 -5.02
N PRO A 78 -6.21 12.13 -5.38
CA PRO A 78 -5.63 12.57 -6.65
C PRO A 78 -6.51 12.19 -7.84
N GLU A 79 -6.47 13.02 -8.88
CA GLU A 79 -7.21 12.78 -10.14
C GLU A 79 -6.62 11.62 -10.93
N ASP A 80 -5.34 11.30 -10.71
CA ASP A 80 -4.69 10.15 -11.30
C ASP A 80 -5.46 8.89 -10.95
N SER A 81 -5.84 8.13 -11.98
CA SER A 81 -6.58 6.91 -11.80
C SER A 81 -5.79 5.92 -10.93
N TYR A 82 -6.38 5.51 -9.82
CA TYR A 82 -5.82 4.42 -9.01
C TYR A 82 -6.12 3.04 -9.60
N VAL A 83 -7.04 2.97 -10.56
CA VAL A 83 -7.36 1.77 -11.34
C VAL A 83 -6.89 2.01 -12.74
N LEU A 84 -5.88 1.29 -13.18
CA LEU A 84 -5.25 1.43 -14.49
C LEU A 84 -5.27 0.10 -15.23
N ASP A 85 -5.34 0.19 -16.55
CA ASP A 85 -4.98 -0.94 -17.39
C ASP A 85 -3.46 -1.17 -17.36
N ALA A 86 -3.03 -2.42 -17.44
CA ALA A 86 -1.61 -2.76 -17.32
C ALA A 86 -0.75 -2.08 -18.40
N GLU A 87 -1.31 -1.86 -19.59
CA GLU A 87 -0.67 -1.17 -20.70
C GLU A 87 -0.36 0.30 -20.39
N GLU A 88 -1.18 0.97 -19.57
CA GLU A 88 -0.94 2.36 -19.16
C GLU A 88 0.28 2.49 -18.26
N LEU A 89 0.70 1.38 -17.61
CA LEU A 89 1.89 1.32 -16.77
C LEU A 89 3.18 1.02 -17.56
N ALA A 90 3.09 0.64 -18.82
CA ALA A 90 4.27 0.31 -19.64
C ALA A 90 5.33 1.42 -19.68
N PRO A 91 4.99 2.73 -19.76
CA PRO A 91 6.01 3.80 -19.70
C PRO A 91 6.76 3.84 -18.37
N LEU A 92 6.08 3.57 -17.24
CA LEU A 92 6.70 3.50 -15.92
C LEU A 92 7.64 2.29 -15.81
N LEU A 93 7.17 1.13 -16.25
CA LEU A 93 7.94 -0.11 -16.22
C LEU A 93 9.21 -0.02 -17.10
N ARG A 94 9.15 0.60 -18.28
CA ARG A 94 10.32 0.81 -19.16
C ARG A 94 11.43 1.64 -18.51
N GLN A 95 11.14 2.42 -17.49
CA GLN A 95 12.15 3.16 -16.74
C GLN A 95 12.99 2.26 -15.82
N GLY A 96 12.66 0.99 -15.75
CA GLY A 96 13.27 0.07 -14.79
C GLY A 96 12.90 0.42 -13.34
N GLY A 97 13.43 -0.35 -12.42
CA GLY A 97 13.25 -0.17 -10.98
C GLY A 97 12.66 -1.39 -10.30
N LEU A 98 12.59 -1.28 -8.97
CA LEU A 98 11.99 -2.29 -8.11
C LEU A 98 10.57 -1.87 -7.75
N PHE A 99 9.62 -2.79 -7.96
CA PHE A 99 8.20 -2.62 -7.73
C PHE A 99 7.65 -3.70 -6.81
N LEU A 100 6.53 -3.44 -6.16
CA LEU A 100 5.76 -4.44 -5.43
C LEU A 100 4.45 -4.74 -6.16
N ALA A 101 4.02 -6.01 -6.14
CA ALA A 101 2.70 -6.45 -6.56
C ALA A 101 2.01 -7.17 -5.39
N LEU A 102 0.84 -6.69 -5.01
CA LEU A 102 0.08 -7.16 -3.86
C LEU A 102 -1.10 -8.01 -4.35
N ASP A 103 -0.96 -9.31 -4.22
CA ASP A 103 -1.97 -10.26 -4.67
C ASP A 103 -3.00 -10.51 -3.58
N THR A 104 -4.03 -9.66 -3.57
CA THR A 104 -5.19 -9.75 -2.66
C THR A 104 -4.84 -9.56 -1.17
N ILE A 105 -4.07 -8.55 -0.83
CA ILE A 105 -3.85 -8.15 0.57
C ILE A 105 -5.15 -7.58 1.15
N ARG A 106 -5.70 -8.21 2.19
CA ARG A 106 -7.01 -7.84 2.77
C ARG A 106 -6.92 -7.09 4.09
N ASP A 107 -5.87 -7.31 4.86
CA ASP A 107 -5.70 -6.61 6.14
C ASP A 107 -5.24 -5.16 5.93
N PRO A 108 -5.98 -4.17 6.46
CA PRO A 108 -5.64 -2.76 6.34
C PRO A 108 -4.30 -2.40 6.98
N GLY A 109 -3.93 -3.05 8.08
CA GLY A 109 -2.67 -2.84 8.78
C GLY A 109 -1.48 -3.32 7.95
N ASN A 110 -1.62 -4.48 7.29
CA ASN A 110 -0.61 -5.00 6.38
C ASN A 110 -0.41 -4.06 5.20
N LEU A 111 -1.48 -3.64 4.52
CA LEU A 111 -1.35 -2.71 3.39
C LEU A 111 -0.64 -1.41 3.80
N GLY A 112 -1.08 -0.78 4.90
CA GLY A 112 -0.44 0.45 5.37
C GLY A 112 1.03 0.25 5.74
N THR A 113 1.38 -0.87 6.37
CA THR A 113 2.78 -1.21 6.70
C THR A 113 3.60 -1.48 5.45
N ILE A 114 3.05 -2.17 4.45
CA ILE A 114 3.73 -2.41 3.16
C ILE A 114 4.02 -1.09 2.44
N LEU A 115 3.09 -0.13 2.47
CA LEU A 115 3.33 1.20 1.89
C LEU A 115 4.45 1.95 2.63
N ARG A 116 4.58 1.81 3.95
CA ARG A 116 5.72 2.37 4.70
C ARG A 116 7.04 1.71 4.31
N ILE A 117 7.05 0.39 4.10
CA ILE A 117 8.22 -0.34 3.63
C ILE A 117 8.59 0.15 2.21
N ALA A 118 7.60 0.33 1.34
CA ALA A 118 7.81 0.85 -0.01
C ALA A 118 8.43 2.25 0.00
N ASP A 119 7.93 3.14 0.85
CA ASP A 119 8.48 4.49 1.06
C ASP A 119 9.93 4.43 1.56
N TRP A 120 10.19 3.65 2.61
CA TRP A 120 11.51 3.54 3.22
C TRP A 120 12.59 3.01 2.27
N PHE A 121 12.25 2.04 1.46
CA PHE A 121 13.19 1.39 0.54
C PHE A 121 13.18 1.96 -0.89
N GLY A 122 12.46 3.06 -1.14
CA GLY A 122 12.42 3.70 -2.45
C GLY A 122 11.86 2.79 -3.54
N ILE A 123 10.74 2.10 -3.26
CA ILE A 123 10.01 1.33 -4.26
C ILE A 123 9.34 2.29 -5.25
N LYS A 124 9.49 2.06 -6.54
CA LYS A 124 9.02 2.95 -7.61
C LYS A 124 7.50 3.11 -7.64
N ALA A 125 6.78 2.00 -7.48
CA ALA A 125 5.33 1.96 -7.32
C ALA A 125 4.89 0.63 -6.70
N VAL A 126 3.69 0.62 -6.16
CA VAL A 126 3.00 -0.57 -5.64
C VAL A 126 1.80 -0.84 -6.54
N PHE A 127 1.70 -2.04 -7.06
CA PHE A 127 0.57 -2.54 -7.83
C PHE A 127 -0.25 -3.49 -6.98
N ALA A 128 -1.55 -3.43 -7.06
CA ALA A 128 -2.43 -4.27 -6.26
C ALA A 128 -3.54 -4.89 -7.09
N ALA A 129 -3.87 -6.14 -6.81
CA ALA A 129 -5.07 -6.75 -7.36
C ALA A 129 -6.33 -5.95 -6.97
N PRO A 130 -7.38 -5.90 -7.83
CA PRO A 130 -8.58 -5.10 -7.58
C PRO A 130 -9.33 -5.42 -6.28
N ASP A 131 -9.17 -6.63 -5.75
CA ASP A 131 -9.78 -7.11 -4.50
C ASP A 131 -8.88 -6.90 -3.25
N THR A 132 -7.73 -6.26 -3.42
CA THR A 132 -6.93 -5.73 -2.30
C THR A 132 -7.73 -4.64 -1.57
N VAL A 133 -7.56 -4.56 -0.25
CA VAL A 133 -8.24 -3.57 0.59
C VAL A 133 -8.04 -2.14 0.06
N ASP A 134 -9.10 -1.33 0.17
CA ASP A 134 -9.10 0.06 -0.33
C ASP A 134 -8.01 0.92 0.32
N LEU A 135 -7.15 1.53 -0.50
CA LEU A 135 -6.07 2.43 -0.09
C LEU A 135 -6.55 3.55 0.84
N PHE A 136 -7.74 4.10 0.56
CA PHE A 136 -8.33 5.22 1.32
C PHE A 136 -9.21 4.76 2.49
N ASN A 137 -9.22 3.46 2.81
CA ASN A 137 -9.81 2.98 4.05
C ASN A 137 -9.16 3.70 5.24
N PRO A 138 -9.91 4.27 6.20
CA PRO A 138 -9.34 5.03 7.33
C PRO A 138 -8.26 4.26 8.12
N LYS A 139 -8.41 2.93 8.27
CA LYS A 139 -7.40 2.11 8.93
C LYS A 139 -6.13 1.96 8.10
N VAL A 140 -6.24 1.86 6.77
CA VAL A 140 -5.07 1.85 5.87
C VAL A 140 -4.36 3.20 5.96
N VAL A 141 -5.08 4.31 5.75
CA VAL A 141 -4.54 5.67 5.82
C VAL A 141 -3.75 5.87 7.10
N GLN A 142 -4.35 5.51 8.25
CA GLN A 142 -3.68 5.64 9.55
C GLN A 142 -2.41 4.78 9.64
N SER A 143 -2.46 3.54 9.13
CA SER A 143 -1.33 2.60 9.20
C SER A 143 -0.17 3.00 8.29
N THR A 144 -0.39 3.85 7.27
CA THR A 144 0.68 4.33 6.38
C THR A 144 1.64 5.30 7.06
N MET A 145 1.24 5.96 8.13
CA MET A 145 2.04 6.99 8.82
C MET A 145 2.60 8.05 7.86
N GLY A 146 1.79 8.45 6.85
CA GLY A 146 2.14 9.45 5.84
C GLY A 146 2.71 8.89 4.52
N ALA A 147 3.10 7.62 4.45
CA ALA A 147 3.60 7.03 3.21
C ALA A 147 2.59 7.10 2.04
N ILE A 148 1.29 7.16 2.33
CA ILE A 148 0.23 7.34 1.32
C ILE A 148 0.41 8.59 0.46
N PHE A 149 1.07 9.62 0.96
CA PHE A 149 1.30 10.87 0.24
C PHE A 149 2.55 10.83 -0.66
N ARG A 150 3.38 9.79 -0.56
CA ARG A 150 4.66 9.67 -1.27
C ARG A 150 4.72 8.46 -2.20
N VAL A 151 4.09 7.35 -1.82
CA VAL A 151 4.12 6.10 -2.58
C VAL A 151 2.99 6.07 -3.59
N LYS A 152 3.31 5.85 -4.85
CA LYS A 152 2.31 5.60 -5.89
C LYS A 152 1.79 4.18 -5.77
N MET A 153 0.48 4.03 -5.71
CA MET A 153 -0.19 2.72 -5.71
C MET A 153 -1.30 2.70 -6.75
N HIS A 154 -1.37 1.62 -7.52
CA HIS A 154 -2.38 1.43 -8.55
C HIS A 154 -3.02 0.05 -8.42
N TYR A 155 -4.33 -0.01 -8.60
CA TYR A 155 -5.06 -1.26 -8.78
C TYR A 155 -5.03 -1.66 -10.25
N VAL A 156 -4.63 -2.89 -10.52
CA VAL A 156 -4.41 -3.39 -11.89
C VAL A 156 -4.61 -4.90 -11.93
N ASP A 157 -4.92 -5.43 -13.12
CA ASP A 157 -4.85 -6.86 -13.35
C ASP A 157 -3.39 -7.34 -13.29
N LEU A 158 -3.02 -7.99 -12.18
CA LEU A 158 -1.63 -8.38 -11.92
C LEU A 158 -1.07 -9.37 -12.94
N PRO A 159 -1.84 -10.38 -13.43
CA PRO A 159 -1.35 -11.26 -14.51
C PRO A 159 -0.98 -10.50 -15.78
N SER A 160 -1.78 -9.51 -16.19
CA SER A 160 -1.47 -8.67 -17.35
C SER A 160 -0.21 -7.83 -17.11
N LEU A 161 -0.08 -7.22 -15.93
CA LEU A 161 1.13 -6.50 -15.54
C LEU A 161 2.37 -7.39 -15.60
N ALA A 162 2.29 -8.62 -15.04
CA ALA A 162 3.42 -9.56 -15.04
C ALA A 162 3.86 -9.93 -16.45
N LYS A 163 2.92 -10.15 -17.39
CA LYS A 163 3.24 -10.41 -18.79
C LYS A 163 3.99 -9.24 -19.45
N ILE A 164 3.59 -7.99 -19.16
CA ILE A 164 4.28 -6.78 -19.68
C ILE A 164 5.70 -6.70 -19.10
N VAL A 165 5.87 -6.97 -17.80
CA VAL A 165 7.19 -7.00 -17.16
C VAL A 165 8.10 -8.03 -17.83
N LEU A 166 7.61 -9.25 -18.02
CA LEU A 166 8.38 -10.34 -18.65
C LEU A 166 8.72 -10.01 -20.13
N ALA A 167 7.76 -9.47 -20.88
CA ALA A 167 7.97 -9.06 -22.26
C ALA A 167 9.00 -7.91 -22.39
N SER A 168 9.20 -7.13 -21.34
CA SER A 168 10.21 -6.06 -21.27
C SER A 168 11.61 -6.57 -20.83
N GLY A 169 11.81 -7.87 -20.71
CA GLY A 169 13.05 -8.47 -20.19
C GLY A 169 13.18 -8.37 -18.66
N GLY A 170 12.14 -7.96 -17.98
CA GLY A 170 12.08 -7.83 -16.52
C GLY A 170 11.91 -9.18 -15.82
N LYS A 171 11.87 -9.15 -14.50
CA LYS A 171 11.69 -10.32 -13.64
C LYS A 171 10.52 -10.17 -12.69
N VAL A 172 9.79 -11.25 -12.50
CA VAL A 172 8.72 -11.37 -11.52
C VAL A 172 9.15 -12.34 -10.43
N TYR A 173 9.37 -11.86 -9.24
CA TYR A 173 9.73 -12.65 -8.06
C TYR A 173 8.49 -12.88 -7.21
N GLY A 174 8.33 -14.07 -6.66
CA GLY A 174 7.22 -14.36 -5.74
C GLY A 174 7.74 -14.97 -4.45
N THR A 175 7.10 -14.64 -3.33
CA THR A 175 7.40 -15.23 -2.02
C THR A 175 6.55 -16.47 -1.78
N PHE A 176 7.20 -17.64 -1.64
CA PHE A 176 6.57 -18.95 -1.49
C PHE A 176 7.22 -19.76 -0.38
N LEU A 177 6.46 -20.69 0.21
CA LEU A 177 6.99 -21.61 1.22
C LEU A 177 7.85 -22.73 0.59
N ASP A 178 7.64 -23.04 -0.68
CA ASP A 178 8.37 -24.03 -1.48
C ASP A 178 9.41 -23.40 -2.44
N GLY A 179 9.76 -22.14 -2.21
CA GLY A 179 10.73 -21.40 -3.00
C GLY A 179 12.18 -21.75 -2.68
N LYS A 180 13.11 -21.06 -3.34
CA LYS A 180 14.54 -21.14 -3.09
C LYS A 180 14.96 -20.09 -2.07
N ASN A 181 15.91 -20.44 -1.20
CA ASN A 181 16.43 -19.56 -0.16
C ASN A 181 16.86 -18.21 -0.75
N ILE A 182 16.18 -17.13 -0.33
CA ILE A 182 16.39 -15.77 -0.84
C ILE A 182 17.84 -15.28 -0.67
N TYR A 183 18.52 -15.70 0.40
CA TYR A 183 19.89 -15.28 0.70
C TYR A 183 20.94 -15.90 -0.24
N GLN A 184 20.55 -16.91 -1.00
CA GLN A 184 21.40 -17.63 -1.96
C GLN A 184 21.05 -17.34 -3.43
N ARG A 185 20.11 -16.37 -3.67
CA ARG A 185 19.67 -16.03 -5.02
C ARG A 185 20.33 -14.76 -5.52
N GLU A 186 20.54 -14.67 -6.83
CA GLU A 186 20.86 -13.42 -7.50
C GLU A 186 19.57 -12.63 -7.71
N LEU A 187 19.47 -11.48 -7.05
CA LEU A 187 18.30 -10.63 -7.06
C LEU A 187 18.59 -9.36 -7.87
N SER A 188 17.70 -9.02 -8.80
CA SER A 188 17.79 -7.81 -9.61
C SER A 188 16.96 -6.68 -8.99
N ASN A 189 17.55 -5.51 -8.78
CA ASN A 189 16.85 -4.31 -8.35
C ASN A 189 16.14 -3.54 -9.48
N GLY A 190 16.16 -4.10 -10.70
CA GLY A 190 15.50 -3.50 -11.84
C GLY A 190 16.31 -2.40 -12.53
N ASP A 191 17.64 -2.40 -12.41
CA ASP A 191 18.48 -1.35 -12.98
C ASP A 191 18.40 -1.30 -14.50
N ASP A 192 18.42 -2.45 -15.17
CA ASP A 192 18.37 -2.58 -16.62
C ASP A 192 16.97 -2.88 -17.16
N ALA A 193 16.13 -3.51 -16.36
CA ALA A 193 14.77 -3.91 -16.70
C ALA A 193 13.92 -4.01 -15.41
N PRO A 194 12.57 -3.87 -15.47
CA PRO A 194 11.72 -3.85 -14.29
C PRO A 194 11.82 -5.15 -13.48
N SER A 195 11.88 -5.04 -12.16
CA SER A 195 11.78 -6.15 -11.23
C SER A 195 10.57 -5.97 -10.33
N VAL A 196 9.68 -6.95 -10.28
CA VAL A 196 8.45 -6.93 -9.48
C VAL A 196 8.52 -8.04 -8.44
N ILE A 197 8.27 -7.69 -7.18
CA ILE A 197 8.14 -8.65 -6.07
C ILE A 197 6.67 -8.83 -5.77
N VAL A 198 6.15 -10.04 -5.92
CA VAL A 198 4.77 -10.42 -5.63
C VAL A 198 4.67 -10.88 -4.17
N ILE A 199 3.77 -10.26 -3.45
CA ILE A 199 3.39 -10.62 -2.08
C ILE A 199 1.96 -11.15 -2.11
N GLY A 200 1.79 -12.37 -1.65
CA GLY A 200 0.50 -13.05 -1.66
C GLY A 200 -0.40 -12.69 -0.48
N ASN A 201 -1.64 -13.13 -0.59
CA ASN A 201 -2.65 -13.07 0.47
C ASN A 201 -2.19 -13.81 1.73
N GLU A 202 -2.62 -13.33 2.91
CA GLU A 202 -2.22 -13.87 4.20
C GLU A 202 -2.65 -15.34 4.42
N SER A 203 -3.78 -15.75 3.81
CA SER A 203 -4.35 -17.10 3.98
C SER A 203 -4.05 -18.03 2.80
N ASN A 204 -4.09 -17.48 1.58
CA ASN A 204 -4.04 -18.29 0.35
C ASN A 204 -2.70 -18.19 -0.39
N GLY A 205 -1.81 -17.28 0.04
CA GLY A 205 -0.57 -17.01 -0.68
C GLY A 205 -0.78 -16.29 -2.01
N ILE A 206 0.11 -16.52 -2.94
CA ILE A 206 0.04 -16.00 -4.32
C ILE A 206 -0.94 -16.86 -5.12
N SER A 207 -1.85 -16.21 -5.89
CA SER A 207 -2.83 -16.89 -6.74
C SER A 207 -2.16 -17.75 -7.82
N ASP A 208 -2.84 -18.81 -8.27
CA ASP A 208 -2.31 -19.70 -9.29
C ASP A 208 -1.97 -18.94 -10.58
N ALA A 209 -2.83 -18.01 -11.00
CA ALA A 209 -2.62 -17.20 -12.20
C ALA A 209 -1.33 -16.32 -12.11
N MET A 210 -0.97 -15.86 -10.92
CA MET A 210 0.27 -15.13 -10.70
C MET A 210 1.45 -16.08 -10.52
N ALA A 211 1.27 -17.21 -9.84
CA ALA A 211 2.32 -18.20 -9.59
C ALA A 211 2.91 -18.77 -10.88
N GLU A 212 2.09 -18.93 -11.95
CA GLU A 212 2.53 -19.37 -13.29
C GLU A 212 3.43 -18.34 -13.99
N LEU A 213 3.33 -17.07 -13.64
CA LEU A 213 4.08 -15.96 -14.24
C LEU A 213 5.33 -15.58 -13.42
N VAL A 214 5.52 -16.18 -12.25
CA VAL A 214 6.70 -15.94 -11.41
C VAL A 214 7.95 -16.54 -12.04
N SER A 215 8.95 -15.70 -12.30
CA SER A 215 10.25 -16.12 -12.85
C SER A 215 11.12 -16.81 -11.81
N ASP A 216 11.03 -16.41 -10.56
CA ASP A 216 11.85 -16.92 -9.45
C ASP A 216 11.04 -16.98 -8.15
N ARG A 217 10.89 -18.19 -7.61
CA ARG A 217 10.17 -18.45 -6.36
C ARG A 217 11.14 -18.30 -5.19
N LEU A 218 10.90 -17.32 -4.33
CA LEU A 218 11.76 -16.99 -3.20
C LEU A 218 11.20 -17.57 -1.90
N TYR A 219 12.08 -18.04 -1.04
CA TYR A 219 11.76 -18.53 0.29
C TYR A 219 12.58 -17.82 1.36
N ILE A 220 11.95 -17.35 2.39
CA ILE A 220 12.59 -16.81 3.60
C ILE A 220 12.72 -17.98 4.59
N PRO A 221 13.92 -18.54 4.80
CA PRO A 221 14.08 -19.70 5.67
C PRO A 221 13.83 -19.34 7.13
N PRO A 222 13.13 -20.20 7.89
CA PRO A 222 13.03 -20.08 9.35
C PRO A 222 14.35 -20.45 10.03
N TYR A 223 14.44 -20.27 11.33
CA TYR A 223 15.53 -20.78 12.14
C TYR A 223 14.98 -21.45 13.42
N PRO A 224 15.44 -22.69 13.71
CA PRO A 224 16.21 -23.56 12.84
C PRO A 224 15.41 -24.01 11.62
N ALA A 225 16.11 -24.36 10.52
CA ALA A 225 15.44 -24.66 9.25
C ALA A 225 14.64 -25.98 9.25
N ASP A 226 14.98 -26.88 10.14
CA ASP A 226 14.40 -28.23 10.33
C ASP A 226 13.28 -28.27 11.37
N ASP A 227 13.07 -27.18 12.12
CA ASP A 227 12.00 -27.08 13.13
C ASP A 227 11.34 -25.68 13.08
N PRO A 228 10.58 -25.37 12.02
CA PRO A 228 9.89 -24.08 11.91
C PRO A 228 8.72 -23.99 12.89
N GLY A 229 8.75 -23.01 13.81
CA GLY A 229 7.70 -22.82 14.80
C GLY A 229 6.37 -22.32 14.22
N SER A 230 6.40 -21.49 13.20
CA SER A 230 5.22 -20.90 12.56
C SER A 230 5.11 -21.37 11.11
N GLU A 231 3.87 -21.55 10.64
CA GLU A 231 3.62 -21.98 9.25
C GLU A 231 4.00 -20.91 8.22
N SER A 232 3.87 -19.63 8.55
CA SER A 232 4.18 -18.52 7.66
C SER A 232 4.52 -17.24 8.42
N LEU A 233 5.16 -16.29 7.73
CA LEU A 233 5.35 -14.92 8.19
C LEU A 233 4.15 -14.05 7.82
N ASN A 234 3.90 -13.03 8.66
CA ASN A 234 2.98 -11.95 8.29
C ASN A 234 3.41 -11.30 6.96
N ALA A 235 2.44 -10.94 6.09
CA ALA A 235 2.71 -10.42 4.74
C ALA A 235 3.60 -9.16 4.74
N ALA A 236 3.38 -8.22 5.66
CA ALA A 236 4.21 -7.02 5.75
C ALA A 236 5.63 -7.33 6.26
N ILE A 237 5.78 -8.27 7.18
CA ILE A 237 7.09 -8.73 7.66
C ILE A 237 7.85 -9.43 6.52
N ALA A 238 7.21 -10.35 5.80
CA ALA A 238 7.80 -11.01 4.63
C ALA A 238 8.23 -9.98 3.57
N THR A 239 7.39 -8.98 3.31
CA THR A 239 7.72 -7.86 2.40
C THR A 239 8.98 -7.13 2.86
N SER A 240 9.07 -6.78 4.15
CA SER A 240 10.22 -6.06 4.70
C SER A 240 11.53 -6.84 4.53
N ILE A 241 11.54 -8.11 4.88
CA ILE A 241 12.72 -8.97 4.75
C ILE A 241 13.12 -9.11 3.27
N THR A 242 12.15 -9.35 2.40
CA THR A 242 12.38 -9.52 0.96
C THR A 242 12.97 -8.25 0.36
N VAL A 243 12.32 -7.10 0.54
CA VAL A 243 12.78 -5.82 -0.02
C VAL A 243 14.14 -5.43 0.55
N ALA A 244 14.38 -5.65 1.86
CA ALA A 244 15.67 -5.39 2.48
C ALA A 244 16.78 -6.22 1.83
N GLU A 245 16.54 -7.51 1.51
CA GLU A 245 17.54 -8.34 0.85
C GLU A 245 17.83 -7.88 -0.58
N PHE A 246 16.83 -7.43 -1.34
CA PHE A 246 17.05 -6.82 -2.65
C PHE A 246 17.94 -5.57 -2.53
N ARG A 247 17.65 -4.69 -1.58
CA ARG A 247 18.38 -3.41 -1.39
C ARG A 247 19.77 -3.60 -0.79
N ARG A 248 19.95 -4.57 0.11
CA ARG A 248 21.25 -4.86 0.73
C ARG A 248 22.37 -5.04 -0.30
N ARG A 249 22.05 -5.54 -1.46
CA ARG A 249 23.03 -5.80 -2.56
C ARG A 249 23.42 -4.55 -3.35
N LYS A 250 22.85 -3.38 -2.97
CA LYS A 250 23.19 -2.08 -3.57
C LYS A 250 24.18 -1.28 -2.71
N TYR A 251 24.40 -1.73 -1.48
CA TYR A 251 25.39 -1.17 -0.58
C TYR A 251 26.61 -2.12 -0.48
#